data_58dd7c717be627fe8e35a4843e0ebe5b
#
_entry.id   58dd7c717be627fe8e35a4843e0ebe5b
#
_cell.length_a   1.000
_cell.length_b   1.000
_cell.length_c   1.000
_cell.angle_alpha   90.00
_cell.angle_beta   90.00
_cell.angle_gamma   90.00
#
_symmetry.space_group_name_H-M   'P 1'
#
loop_
_entity.id
_entity.type
_entity.pdbx_description
1 polymer ?
#
loop_
_entity_poly.entity_id
_entity_poly.type
_entity_poly.pdbx_seq_one_letter_code
_entity_poly.pdbx_strand_id
1 'polypeptide(L)'
;DGPADGQVAIALTNPDGTLSYAYSANGTGFWIAADGTASSWGSSPVYFEYNYTGYSLAYGHKPGTSVAGTTYTIRPTMVYNKGGKLYRAVIELKMKF
;
A
#
# COMPACT_ATOMS: atom_id res chain seq x y z
N ASP A 1 2.68 -0.99 15.02
CA ASP A 1 2.01 -1.29 13.76
C ASP A 1 2.90 -1.95 12.72
N GLY A 2 4.18 -2.04 12.89
CA GLY A 2 5.06 -2.75 11.99
C GLY A 2 5.20 -4.24 12.33
N PRO A 3 6.03 -4.98 11.57
CA PRO A 3 6.24 -6.40 11.83
C PRO A 3 6.98 -6.61 13.16
N ALA A 4 6.63 -7.68 13.84
CA ALA A 4 7.38 -8.13 15.00
C ALA A 4 8.74 -8.67 14.54
N ASP A 5 9.67 -8.85 15.50
CA ASP A 5 10.98 -9.40 15.20
C ASP A 5 10.88 -10.74 14.46
N GLY A 6 11.63 -10.86 13.38
CA GLY A 6 11.61 -12.04 12.50
C GLY A 6 10.44 -12.11 11.54
N GLN A 7 9.57 -11.11 11.52
CA GLN A 7 8.38 -11.11 10.67
C GLN A 7 8.45 -10.08 9.55
N VAL A 8 7.58 -10.28 8.56
CA VAL A 8 7.42 -9.41 7.39
C VAL A 8 6.03 -8.80 7.40
N ALA A 9 5.93 -7.54 7.03
CA ALA A 9 4.65 -6.87 6.78
C ALA A 9 4.68 -6.17 5.43
N ILE A 10 3.50 -5.94 4.86
CA ILE A 10 3.34 -5.14 3.66
C ILE A 10 2.95 -3.71 4.07
N ALA A 11 3.61 -2.75 3.45
CA ALA A 11 3.41 -1.34 3.69
C ALA A 11 3.42 -0.57 2.37
N LEU A 12 3.16 0.72 2.43
CA LEU A 12 3.48 1.67 1.38
C LEU A 12 4.64 2.55 1.85
N THR A 13 5.59 2.80 0.97
CA THR A 13 6.56 3.87 1.18
C THR A 13 5.97 5.15 0.59
N ASN A 14 5.68 6.11 1.46
CA ASN A 14 5.14 7.40 1.04
C ASN A 14 6.20 8.22 0.28
N PRO A 15 5.81 9.25 -0.49
CA PRO A 15 6.78 10.09 -1.20
C PRO A 15 7.84 10.72 -0.30
N ASP A 16 7.52 10.99 0.97
CA ASP A 16 8.48 11.54 1.94
C ASP A 16 9.39 10.48 2.57
N GLY A 17 9.25 9.20 2.18
CA GLY A 17 10.04 8.10 2.70
C GLY A 17 9.48 7.41 3.93
N THR A 18 8.42 7.93 4.52
CA THR A 18 7.78 7.27 5.67
C THR A 18 6.99 6.04 5.24
N LEU A 19 6.82 5.10 6.17
CA LEU A 19 6.04 3.90 5.94
C LEU A 19 4.61 4.07 6.45
N SER A 20 3.65 3.56 5.68
CA SER A 20 2.27 3.39 6.12
C SER A 20 1.88 1.93 6.02
N TYR A 21 1.39 1.36 7.13
CA TYR A 21 0.92 -0.01 7.17
C TYR A 21 -0.58 -0.06 6.90
N ALA A 22 -1.07 -1.22 6.48
CA ALA A 22 -2.48 -1.39 6.12
C ALA A 22 -3.42 -1.18 7.32
N TYR A 23 -4.66 -0.81 7.02
CA TYR A 23 -5.61 -0.34 8.04
C TYR A 23 -6.15 -1.41 8.96
N SER A 24 -6.27 -2.65 8.49
CA SER A 24 -6.92 -3.70 9.27
C SER A 24 -5.91 -4.58 9.97
N ALA A 25 -6.38 -5.33 10.97
CA ALA A 25 -5.56 -6.30 11.65
C ALA A 25 -5.05 -7.42 10.73
N ASN A 26 -5.79 -7.69 9.66
CA ASN A 26 -5.37 -8.61 8.60
C ASN A 26 -4.75 -7.85 7.42
N GLY A 27 -4.29 -6.70 7.67
CA GLY A 27 -3.89 -5.58 6.88
C GLY A 27 -3.24 -5.86 5.54
N THR A 28 -4.06 -5.84 4.51
CA THR A 28 -3.60 -6.02 3.13
C THR A 28 -4.03 -4.89 2.21
N GLY A 29 -4.86 -3.96 2.71
CA GLY A 29 -5.47 -2.91 1.91
C GLY A 29 -5.05 -1.49 2.28
N PHE A 30 -5.02 -0.63 1.28
CA PHE A 30 -4.67 0.78 1.40
C PHE A 30 -5.62 1.62 0.56
N TRP A 31 -6.00 2.80 1.08
CA TRP A 31 -6.52 3.88 0.25
C TRP A 31 -5.35 4.78 -0.09
N ILE A 32 -5.27 5.25 -1.33
CA ILE A 32 -4.08 5.94 -1.82
C ILE A 32 -4.43 7.22 -2.58
N ALA A 33 -3.57 8.21 -2.45
CA ALA A 33 -3.59 9.42 -3.28
C ALA A 33 -2.77 9.19 -4.57
N ALA A 34 -2.95 10.05 -5.55
CA ALA A 34 -2.34 9.89 -6.86
C ALA A 34 -0.81 9.90 -6.82
N ASP A 35 -0.22 10.62 -5.86
CA ASP A 35 1.24 10.67 -5.69
C ASP A 35 1.82 9.47 -4.93
N GLY A 36 0.95 8.54 -4.48
CA GLY A 36 1.36 7.37 -3.71
C GLY A 36 1.28 7.53 -2.21
N THR A 37 0.83 8.68 -1.71
CA THR A 37 0.64 8.87 -0.27
C THR A 37 -0.52 8.01 0.22
N ALA A 38 -0.32 7.31 1.33
CA ALA A 38 -1.39 6.59 1.99
C ALA A 38 -2.47 7.58 2.45
N SER A 39 -3.71 7.25 2.18
CA SER A 39 -4.86 8.11 2.40
C SER A 39 -5.91 7.37 3.23
N SER A 40 -7.15 7.83 3.19
CA SER A 40 -8.27 7.24 3.90
C SER A 40 -9.44 7.01 2.96
N TRP A 41 -10.40 6.18 3.41
CA TRP A 41 -11.61 5.88 2.65
C TRP A 41 -12.38 7.13 2.25
N GLY A 42 -12.42 8.13 3.11
CA GLY A 42 -13.14 9.36 2.83
C GLY A 42 -12.40 10.35 1.95
N SER A 43 -11.10 10.17 1.76
CA SER A 43 -10.23 11.15 1.08
C SER A 43 -9.74 10.69 -0.29
N SER A 44 -9.81 9.40 -0.59
CA SER A 44 -9.39 8.88 -1.90
C SER A 44 -10.38 7.87 -2.42
N PRO A 45 -10.71 7.89 -3.72
CA PRO A 45 -11.54 6.87 -4.33
C PRO A 45 -10.78 5.59 -4.70
N VAL A 46 -9.45 5.59 -4.68
CA VAL A 46 -8.61 4.51 -5.22
C VAL A 46 -8.02 3.68 -4.09
N TYR A 47 -8.04 2.38 -4.28
CA TYR A 47 -7.47 1.43 -3.33
C TYR A 47 -6.45 0.50 -3.98
N PHE A 48 -5.58 -0.06 -3.15
CA PHE A 48 -4.61 -1.09 -3.49
C PHE A 48 -4.64 -2.18 -2.40
N GLU A 49 -4.63 -3.44 -2.81
CA GLU A 49 -4.66 -4.58 -1.91
C GLU A 49 -3.60 -5.60 -2.26
N TYR A 50 -3.04 -6.24 -1.25
CA TYR A 50 -2.17 -7.41 -1.41
C TYR A 50 -2.86 -8.63 -0.80
N ASN A 51 -3.00 -9.71 -1.58
CA ASN A 51 -3.62 -10.94 -1.13
C ASN A 51 -2.55 -11.99 -0.84
N TYR A 52 -2.34 -12.30 0.44
CA TYR A 52 -1.37 -13.30 0.87
C TYR A 52 -1.71 -14.70 0.39
N THR A 53 -2.99 -15.06 0.37
CA THR A 53 -3.43 -16.39 0.01
C THR A 53 -3.17 -16.69 -1.46
N GLY A 54 -3.45 -15.75 -2.33
CA GLY A 54 -3.29 -15.93 -3.77
C GLY A 54 -2.00 -15.32 -4.32
N TYR A 55 -1.20 -14.67 -3.49
CA TYR A 55 -0.01 -13.91 -3.93
C TYR A 55 -0.34 -12.95 -5.07
N SER A 56 -1.51 -12.31 -4.98
CA SER A 56 -1.99 -11.41 -6.00
C SER A 56 -2.03 -9.98 -5.49
N LEU A 57 -1.94 -9.04 -6.42
CA LEU A 57 -2.15 -7.61 -6.16
C LEU A 57 -3.44 -7.21 -6.86
N ALA A 58 -4.24 -6.37 -6.21
CA ALA A 58 -5.46 -5.84 -6.78
C ALA A 58 -5.53 -4.35 -6.54
N TYR A 59 -6.12 -3.63 -7.48
CA TYR A 59 -6.39 -2.21 -7.32
C TYR A 59 -7.69 -1.85 -8.03
N GLY A 60 -8.29 -0.77 -7.60
CA GLY A 60 -9.54 -0.32 -8.18
C GLY A 60 -9.99 0.97 -7.55
N HIS A 61 -11.25 1.33 -7.79
CA HIS A 61 -11.83 2.53 -7.23
C HIS A 61 -13.24 2.25 -6.72
N LYS A 62 -13.73 3.12 -5.82
CA LYS A 62 -15.07 2.99 -5.25
C LYS A 62 -16.14 3.06 -6.35
N PRO A 63 -17.23 2.27 -6.26
CA PRO A 63 -18.36 2.39 -7.16
C PRO A 63 -18.88 3.83 -7.23
N GLY A 64 -19.28 4.27 -8.41
CA GLY A 64 -19.81 5.61 -8.63
C GLY A 64 -18.75 6.71 -8.74
N THR A 65 -17.47 6.37 -8.67
CA THR A 65 -16.39 7.34 -8.90
C THR A 65 -15.81 7.14 -10.29
N SER A 66 -15.24 8.22 -10.84
CA SER A 66 -14.57 8.17 -12.15
C SER A 66 -13.13 8.60 -11.99
N VAL A 67 -12.21 7.73 -12.41
CA VAL A 67 -10.77 7.98 -12.37
C VAL A 67 -10.13 7.81 -13.74
N ALA A 68 -10.94 7.69 -14.80
CA ALA A 68 -10.46 7.50 -16.17
C ALA A 68 -9.45 8.58 -16.56
N GLY A 69 -8.37 8.17 -17.20
CA GLY A 69 -7.28 9.06 -17.60
C GLY A 69 -6.30 9.42 -16.51
N THR A 70 -6.47 8.91 -15.28
CA THR A 70 -5.55 9.16 -14.17
C THR A 70 -4.50 8.05 -14.06
N THR A 71 -3.35 8.41 -13.47
CA THR A 71 -2.30 7.47 -13.13
C THR A 71 -1.94 7.66 -11.66
N TYR A 72 -1.97 6.58 -10.91
CA TYR A 72 -1.58 6.56 -9.50
C TYR A 72 -0.24 5.83 -9.40
N THR A 73 0.74 6.48 -8.81
CA THR A 73 2.07 5.87 -8.62
C THR A 73 2.26 5.57 -7.15
N ILE A 74 2.41 4.30 -6.82
CA ILE A 74 2.60 3.84 -5.45
C ILE A 74 3.90 3.07 -5.31
N ARG A 75 4.37 2.93 -4.07
CA ARG A 75 5.56 2.14 -3.75
C ARG A 75 5.21 1.07 -2.71
N PRO A 76 4.63 -0.05 -3.16
CA PRO A 76 4.41 -1.20 -2.28
C PRO A 76 5.75 -1.69 -1.74
N THR A 77 5.77 -1.97 -0.45
CA THR A 77 7.01 -2.23 0.27
C THR A 77 6.84 -3.46 1.14
N MET A 78 7.80 -4.36 1.05
CA MET A 78 7.93 -5.46 1.99
C MET A 78 8.89 -5.01 3.09
N VAL A 79 8.45 -5.06 4.34
CA VAL A 79 9.23 -4.64 5.49
C VAL A 79 9.57 -5.85 6.34
N TYR A 80 10.85 -6.09 6.56
CA TYR A 80 11.33 -7.17 7.40
C TYR A 80 11.97 -6.60 8.67
N ASN A 81 11.58 -7.12 9.83
CA ASN A 81 12.18 -6.75 11.11
C ASN A 81 13.16 -7.85 11.53
N LYS A 82 14.41 -7.47 11.69
CA LYS A 82 15.44 -8.37 12.24
C LYS A 82 16.16 -7.67 13.38
N GLY A 83 15.95 -8.16 14.61
CA GLY A 83 16.58 -7.61 15.80
C GLY A 83 16.20 -6.17 16.10
N GLY A 84 14.99 -5.74 15.70
CA GLY A 84 14.52 -4.37 15.85
C GLY A 84 14.91 -3.44 14.71
N LYS A 85 15.70 -3.92 13.74
CA LYS A 85 16.06 -3.15 12.57
C LYS A 85 15.12 -3.50 11.41
N LEU A 86 14.62 -2.48 10.73
CA LEU A 86 13.72 -2.65 9.59
C LEU A 86 14.50 -2.60 8.28
N TYR A 87 14.23 -3.57 7.44
CA TYR A 87 14.76 -3.66 6.06
C TYR A 87 13.58 -3.54 5.10
N ARG A 88 13.78 -2.86 3.98
CA ARG A 88 12.73 -2.62 2.98
C ARG A 88 13.11 -3.20 1.62
N ALA A 89 12.15 -3.84 0.99
CA ALA A 89 12.18 -4.09 -0.44
C ALA A 89 11.03 -3.29 -1.07
N VAL A 90 11.36 -2.32 -1.92
CA VAL A 90 10.39 -1.37 -2.47
C VAL A 90 10.28 -1.59 -3.97
N ILE A 91 9.05 -1.65 -4.47
CA ILE A 91 8.79 -1.61 -5.92
C ILE A 91 7.97 -0.36 -6.24
N GLU A 92 8.14 0.17 -7.44
CA GLU A 92 7.29 1.23 -7.94
C GLU A 92 6.25 0.62 -8.87
N LEU A 93 4.99 0.95 -8.62
CA LEU A 93 3.86 0.46 -9.40
C LEU A 93 3.04 1.64 -9.88
N LYS A 94 2.79 1.71 -11.20
CA LYS A 94 1.92 2.71 -11.80
C LYS A 94 0.61 2.06 -12.18
N MET A 95 -0.47 2.54 -11.56
CA MET A 95 -1.83 2.06 -11.81
C MET A 95 -2.52 3.06 -12.72
N LYS A 96 -2.82 2.63 -13.94
CA LYS A 96 -3.47 3.47 -14.95
C LYS A 96 -4.95 3.12 -15.06
N PHE A 97 -5.76 4.12 -15.08
CA PHE A 97 -7.22 3.99 -15.20
C PHE A 97 -7.75 4.52 -16.53
#